data_24c2d6b1cb349b08b9b133b9841d12ff
#
_entry.id   24c2d6b1cb349b08b9b133b9841d12ff
#
_cell.length_a   1.000
_cell.length_b   1.000
_cell.length_c   1.000
_cell.angle_alpha   90.00
_cell.angle_beta   90.00
_cell.angle_gamma   90.00
#
_symmetry.space_group_name_H-M   'P 1'
#
loop_
_entity.id
_entity.type
_entity.pdbx_description
1 polymer ?
#
loop_
_entity_poly.entity_id
_entity_poly.type
_entity_poly.pdbx_seq_one_letter_code
_entity_poly.pdbx_strand_id
1 'polypeptide(L)'
;MIVLLVAEVVAVHGSLWAGGISLYEIGTPDLGLASAGYAARAQDASTVFTNPAGMSFLETSQVMGGLQTLYGNMEFSANLGTTVSGSNGGNAVGWLPGASLFATQKLNKDWSIGFGMLSYFGLSESYDDNWVGRYYVKKSSLIGMTLTPAASYRVNDWLSLGAGLNMMYGYLDTEVAVNNLGDTRPDGQLKIKDTEWGYGGNFGILVEPMTGTRFGLTYLTEVNLKFSEIPEFSGLDTGLETLLRNRGLTTNNLDLSMNVPQMVMFSANRNVNEKWSILGNIGWQNWSRFGMVDVGINSTDPRTLTVDNDYKDTWHVALGTQYHYSPLWTFTGGIAYDSSAVDSDKRTVTLPMTEAWRFALGTQYAIRSDLTLGVAYEFMWNGDMSVNQSRGTEAGTVTGAYHNASFSFVALNLSWKY
;
A
#
# COMPACT_ATOMS: atom_id res chain seq x y z
N MET A 1 17.79 0.77 28.45
CA MET A 1 16.50 0.11 28.72
C MET A 1 15.30 0.99 28.29
N ILE A 2 15.11 2.20 28.80
CA ILE A 2 13.96 3.05 28.45
C ILE A 2 14.08 3.69 27.07
N VAL A 3 15.28 4.08 26.61
CA VAL A 3 15.52 4.50 25.21
C VAL A 3 15.27 3.34 24.23
N LEU A 4 15.58 2.13 24.63
CA LEU A 4 15.15 0.91 23.92
C LEU A 4 13.62 0.75 23.96
N LEU A 5 12.95 1.02 25.07
CA LEU A 5 11.48 0.94 25.18
C LEU A 5 10.77 1.97 24.29
N VAL A 6 11.26 3.21 24.22
CA VAL A 6 10.69 4.23 23.32
C VAL A 6 11.12 3.97 21.89
N ALA A 7 12.35 3.54 21.64
CA ALA A 7 12.78 3.10 20.31
C ALA A 7 12.00 1.85 19.85
N GLU A 8 11.75 0.89 20.75
CA GLU A 8 10.90 -0.27 20.46
C GLU A 8 9.43 0.13 20.28
N VAL A 9 8.90 1.06 21.09
CA VAL A 9 7.54 1.61 20.91
C VAL A 9 7.44 2.34 19.58
N VAL A 10 8.42 3.14 19.20
CA VAL A 10 8.41 3.93 17.97
C VAL A 10 8.80 3.09 16.75
N ALA A 11 9.78 2.22 16.87
CA ALA A 11 10.27 1.39 15.77
C ALA A 11 9.27 0.32 15.31
N VAL A 12 8.43 -0.16 16.21
CA VAL A 12 7.35 -1.10 15.85
C VAL A 12 6.14 -0.37 15.24
N HIS A 13 6.08 0.96 15.33
CA HIS A 13 5.03 1.76 14.68
C HIS A 13 5.28 2.04 13.19
N GLY A 14 6.48 1.79 12.69
CA GLY A 14 6.80 1.87 11.26
C GLY A 14 6.31 0.68 10.44
N SER A 15 5.60 -0.26 11.04
CA SER A 15 5.23 -1.51 10.38
C SER A 15 3.82 -1.46 9.84
N LEU A 16 3.66 -1.51 8.55
CA LEU A 16 2.35 -1.45 7.87
C LEU A 16 2.28 -2.49 6.71
N TRP A 17 1.42 -3.42 6.75
CA TRP A 17 0.68 -4.35 5.87
C TRP A 17 1.23 -4.79 4.49
N ALA A 18 1.63 -6.05 4.27
CA ALA A 18 2.08 -6.54 2.98
C ALA A 18 0.96 -6.74 1.94
N GLY A 19 -0.22 -7.19 2.32
CA GLY A 19 -1.32 -7.36 1.36
C GLY A 19 -2.21 -6.11 1.19
N GLY A 20 -2.07 -5.10 2.05
CA GLY A 20 -2.99 -3.96 2.10
C GLY A 20 -2.35 -2.58 1.92
N ILE A 21 -1.02 -2.46 1.90
CA ILE A 21 -0.34 -1.17 1.79
C ILE A 21 0.14 -0.88 0.39
N SER A 22 0.64 -1.89 -0.32
CA SER A 22 0.98 -1.74 -1.72
C SER A 22 -0.25 -2.13 -2.54
N LEU A 23 -0.96 -1.10 -2.99
CA LEU A 23 -2.23 -1.26 -3.67
C LEU A 23 -2.00 -1.39 -5.18
N TYR A 24 -2.50 -2.46 -5.77
CA TYR A 24 -2.73 -2.53 -7.21
C TYR A 24 -4.04 -1.85 -7.57
N GLU A 25 -4.93 -1.70 -6.60
CA GLU A 25 -6.25 -1.08 -6.68
C GLU A 25 -6.11 0.44 -6.58
N ILE A 26 -6.05 1.09 -7.71
CA ILE A 26 -5.84 2.54 -7.84
C ILE A 26 -6.99 3.26 -8.56
N GLY A 27 -8.20 2.71 -8.47
CA GLY A 27 -9.39 3.29 -9.11
C GLY A 27 -9.42 3.14 -10.63
N THR A 28 -8.79 2.10 -11.18
CA THR A 28 -8.67 1.84 -12.62
C THR A 28 -9.41 0.58 -13.04
N PRO A 29 -9.60 0.30 -14.34
CA PRO A 29 -10.16 -0.96 -14.81
C PRO A 29 -9.38 -2.21 -14.40
N ASP A 30 -8.12 -2.09 -13.98
CA ASP A 30 -7.29 -3.21 -13.52
C ASP A 30 -7.85 -3.89 -12.28
N LEU A 31 -8.61 -3.15 -11.44
CA LEU A 31 -9.32 -3.71 -10.29
C LEU A 31 -10.22 -4.87 -10.70
N GLY A 32 -10.95 -4.77 -11.81
CA GLY A 32 -11.84 -5.83 -12.32
C GLY A 32 -11.10 -7.02 -12.93
N LEU A 33 -9.78 -7.02 -12.91
CA LEU A 33 -8.89 -8.08 -13.39
C LEU A 33 -8.04 -8.69 -12.25
N ALA A 34 -8.24 -8.29 -11.00
CA ALA A 34 -7.30 -8.54 -9.90
C ALA A 34 -5.86 -8.21 -10.32
N SER A 35 -5.70 -7.11 -11.05
CA SER A 35 -4.46 -6.59 -11.64
C SER A 35 -3.77 -7.48 -12.69
N ALA A 36 -4.44 -8.55 -13.19
CA ALA A 36 -3.87 -9.36 -14.25
C ALA A 36 -3.59 -8.51 -15.50
N GLY A 37 -2.38 -8.66 -16.04
CA GLY A 37 -1.92 -7.88 -17.20
C GLY A 37 -1.39 -6.49 -16.86
N TYR A 38 -1.15 -6.19 -15.59
CA TYR A 38 -0.74 -4.88 -15.05
C TYR A 38 0.26 -4.11 -15.93
N ALA A 39 1.37 -4.75 -16.32
CA ALA A 39 2.41 -4.12 -17.13
C ALA A 39 2.22 -4.26 -18.65
N ALA A 40 1.24 -5.07 -19.13
CA ALA A 40 1.09 -5.40 -20.55
C ALA A 40 -0.22 -4.92 -21.19
N ARG A 41 -1.26 -4.60 -20.38
CA ARG A 41 -2.59 -4.27 -20.87
C ARG A 41 -2.59 -3.01 -21.74
N ALA A 42 -2.01 -1.91 -21.29
CA ALA A 42 -1.79 -0.66 -22.02
C ALA A 42 -3.01 -0.23 -22.87
N GLN A 43 -4.19 -0.10 -22.24
CA GLN A 43 -5.46 0.20 -22.92
C GLN A 43 -6.04 1.57 -22.56
N ASP A 44 -5.55 2.19 -21.48
CA ASP A 44 -6.00 3.49 -20.98
C ASP A 44 -4.86 4.28 -20.32
N ALA A 45 -5.16 5.51 -19.89
CA ALA A 45 -4.15 6.44 -19.35
C ALA A 45 -3.47 5.95 -18.05
N SER A 46 -4.00 4.95 -17.33
CA SER A 46 -3.34 4.40 -16.13
C SER A 46 -1.97 3.78 -16.41
N THR A 47 -1.71 3.46 -17.69
CA THR A 47 -0.39 2.97 -18.13
C THR A 47 0.76 3.92 -17.82
N VAL A 48 0.50 5.21 -17.59
CA VAL A 48 1.49 6.18 -17.06
C VAL A 48 2.20 5.61 -15.82
N PHE A 49 1.44 4.95 -14.95
CA PHE A 49 1.95 4.36 -13.71
C PHE A 49 2.23 2.88 -13.84
N THR A 50 1.30 2.09 -14.40
CA THR A 50 1.43 0.63 -14.41
C THR A 50 2.58 0.13 -15.31
N ASN A 51 2.81 0.82 -16.44
CA ASN A 51 3.98 0.64 -17.32
C ASN A 51 4.09 1.84 -18.26
N PRO A 52 4.96 2.82 -18.02
CA PRO A 52 5.03 4.03 -18.84
C PRO A 52 5.33 3.76 -20.32
N ALA A 53 5.97 2.63 -20.66
CA ALA A 53 6.17 2.24 -22.07
C ALA A 53 4.83 2.04 -22.82
N GLY A 54 3.77 1.68 -22.10
CA GLY A 54 2.44 1.46 -22.66
C GLY A 54 1.80 2.70 -23.27
N MET A 55 2.22 3.91 -22.87
CA MET A 55 1.68 5.16 -23.43
C MET A 55 1.86 5.26 -24.95
N SER A 56 2.96 4.71 -25.49
CA SER A 56 3.23 4.72 -26.92
C SER A 56 2.30 3.80 -27.73
N PHE A 57 1.63 2.84 -27.06
CA PHE A 57 0.66 1.94 -27.67
C PHE A 57 -0.78 2.48 -27.63
N LEU A 58 -1.02 3.58 -26.91
CA LEU A 58 -2.31 4.25 -26.96
C LEU A 58 -2.48 4.98 -28.32
N GLU A 59 -3.62 4.76 -28.94
CA GLU A 59 -3.90 5.35 -30.27
C GLU A 59 -4.04 6.87 -30.20
N THR A 60 -4.64 7.37 -29.11
CA THR A 60 -4.97 8.79 -28.90
C THR A 60 -4.49 9.26 -27.53
N SER A 61 -4.45 10.57 -27.36
CA SER A 61 -4.31 11.19 -26.03
C SER A 61 -5.54 10.89 -25.17
N GLN A 62 -5.35 10.74 -23.86
CA GLN A 62 -6.42 10.31 -22.95
C GLN A 62 -6.28 10.98 -21.58
N VAL A 63 -7.42 11.21 -20.94
CA VAL A 63 -7.53 11.52 -19.51
C VAL A 63 -8.41 10.50 -18.85
N MET A 64 -8.02 9.98 -17.69
CA MET A 64 -8.82 9.07 -16.88
C MET A 64 -8.83 9.53 -15.44
N GLY A 65 -10.03 9.69 -14.86
CA GLY A 65 -10.25 9.86 -13.44
C GLY A 65 -10.86 8.61 -12.84
N GLY A 66 -10.39 8.22 -11.64
CA GLY A 66 -10.90 7.09 -10.88
C GLY A 66 -11.25 7.49 -9.44
N LEU A 67 -12.35 6.96 -8.95
CA LEU A 67 -12.73 6.98 -7.55
C LEU A 67 -12.82 5.55 -7.07
N GLN A 68 -12.36 5.32 -5.84
CA GLN A 68 -12.47 3.99 -5.25
C GLN A 68 -12.82 4.11 -3.78
N THR A 69 -13.43 3.08 -3.24
CA THR A 69 -13.58 2.90 -1.81
C THR A 69 -13.15 1.49 -1.44
N LEU A 70 -12.46 1.39 -0.33
CA LEU A 70 -12.05 0.16 0.33
C LEU A 70 -12.86 0.02 1.60
N TYR A 71 -13.40 -1.17 1.87
CA TYR A 71 -13.89 -1.56 3.19
C TYR A 71 -13.04 -2.73 3.71
N GLY A 72 -12.31 -2.51 4.82
CA GLY A 72 -11.56 -3.56 5.51
C GLY A 72 -12.34 -4.11 6.70
N ASN A 73 -12.47 -5.44 6.76
CA ASN A 73 -12.98 -6.15 7.92
C ASN A 73 -11.80 -6.76 8.69
N MET A 74 -11.43 -6.11 9.81
CA MET A 74 -10.25 -6.43 10.60
C MET A 74 -10.60 -6.37 12.08
N GLU A 75 -11.25 -7.42 12.58
CA GLU A 75 -11.69 -7.53 13.97
C GLU A 75 -10.80 -8.52 14.75
N PHE A 76 -10.14 -8.02 15.79
CA PHE A 76 -9.31 -8.84 16.67
C PHE A 76 -10.16 -9.51 17.75
N SER A 77 -9.82 -10.74 18.10
CA SER A 77 -10.37 -11.48 19.26
C SER A 77 -9.24 -11.94 20.16
N ALA A 78 -9.15 -11.34 21.34
CA ALA A 78 -8.17 -11.72 22.35
C ALA A 78 -8.46 -13.10 22.92
N ASN A 79 -7.42 -13.86 23.26
CA ASN A 79 -7.53 -15.14 23.98
C ASN A 79 -7.00 -15.04 25.43
N LEU A 80 -7.07 -16.14 26.18
CA LEU A 80 -6.70 -16.22 27.60
C LEU A 80 -5.22 -15.90 27.90
N GLY A 81 -4.33 -15.89 26.88
CA GLY A 81 -2.93 -15.53 27.05
C GLY A 81 -2.68 -14.02 27.07
N THR A 82 -3.68 -13.21 26.74
CA THR A 82 -3.59 -11.74 26.78
C THR A 82 -3.57 -11.28 28.24
N THR A 83 -2.54 -10.49 28.62
CA THR A 83 -2.35 -10.02 30.00
C THR A 83 -2.88 -8.60 30.22
N VAL A 84 -3.12 -7.85 29.17
CA VAL A 84 -3.67 -6.48 29.21
C VAL A 84 -5.20 -6.55 29.20
N SER A 85 -5.84 -5.91 30.16
CA SER A 85 -7.31 -5.80 30.22
C SER A 85 -7.81 -4.78 29.19
N GLY A 86 -8.96 -5.05 28.58
CA GLY A 86 -9.58 -4.14 27.63
C GLY A 86 -10.57 -4.80 26.68
N SER A 87 -11.01 -4.06 25.68
CA SER A 87 -11.87 -4.53 24.58
C SER A 87 -11.03 -5.24 23.48
N ASN A 88 -11.71 -5.83 22.52
CA ASN A 88 -11.09 -6.37 21.30
C ASN A 88 -10.76 -5.30 20.24
N GLY A 89 -11.09 -4.02 20.49
CA GLY A 89 -10.71 -2.90 19.66
C GLY A 89 -11.64 -2.55 18.49
N GLY A 90 -12.67 -3.36 18.25
CA GLY A 90 -13.61 -3.15 17.12
C GLY A 90 -13.00 -3.50 15.77
N ASN A 91 -13.59 -2.96 14.69
CA ASN A 91 -13.05 -3.10 13.33
C ASN A 91 -11.97 -2.04 13.09
N ALA A 92 -10.71 -2.46 13.01
CA ALA A 92 -9.57 -1.55 12.94
C ALA A 92 -9.49 -0.71 11.65
N VAL A 93 -10.09 -1.16 10.54
CA VAL A 93 -9.94 -0.50 9.22
C VAL A 93 -11.20 0.23 8.78
N GLY A 94 -12.31 -0.46 8.57
CA GLY A 94 -13.52 0.16 8.07
C GLY A 94 -13.40 0.75 6.65
N TRP A 95 -14.01 1.92 6.41
CA TRP A 95 -14.07 2.57 5.10
C TRP A 95 -12.89 3.52 4.85
N LEU A 96 -12.20 3.34 3.72
CA LEU A 96 -11.13 4.21 3.24
C LEU A 96 -11.41 4.63 1.78
N PRO A 97 -11.50 5.94 1.49
CA PRO A 97 -11.65 6.45 0.13
C PRO A 97 -10.30 6.53 -0.58
N GLY A 98 -10.32 6.39 -1.91
CA GLY A 98 -9.18 6.61 -2.80
C GLY A 98 -9.61 7.31 -4.08
N ALA A 99 -8.66 8.00 -4.71
CA ALA A 99 -8.86 8.64 -6.00
C ALA A 99 -7.58 8.57 -6.83
N SER A 100 -7.75 8.59 -8.15
CA SER A 100 -6.65 8.67 -9.10
C SER A 100 -6.99 9.57 -10.30
N LEU A 101 -5.95 10.14 -10.89
CA LEU A 101 -6.04 10.91 -12.12
C LEU A 101 -4.84 10.58 -13.01
N PHE A 102 -5.11 10.28 -14.26
CA PHE A 102 -4.07 10.01 -15.26
C PHE A 102 -4.35 10.81 -16.53
N ALA A 103 -3.29 11.30 -17.14
CA ALA A 103 -3.35 11.97 -18.43
C ALA A 103 -2.19 11.50 -19.31
N THR A 104 -2.46 11.24 -20.57
CA THR A 104 -1.45 10.92 -21.57
C THR A 104 -1.62 11.84 -22.77
N GLN A 105 -0.51 12.35 -23.28
CA GLN A 105 -0.46 13.17 -24.46
C GLN A 105 0.49 12.56 -25.49
N LYS A 106 -0.04 12.20 -26.64
CA LYS A 106 0.76 11.78 -27.79
C LYS A 106 1.35 13.01 -28.44
N LEU A 107 2.68 13.11 -28.47
CA LEU A 107 3.39 14.24 -29.08
C LEU A 107 3.63 14.05 -30.58
N ASN A 108 3.93 12.80 -30.95
CA ASN A 108 4.10 12.36 -32.33
C ASN A 108 3.97 10.82 -32.40
N LYS A 109 4.39 10.20 -33.52
CA LYS A 109 4.28 8.74 -33.68
C LYS A 109 5.16 7.95 -32.71
N ASP A 110 6.26 8.53 -32.22
CA ASP A 110 7.27 7.85 -31.42
C ASP A 110 7.26 8.27 -29.95
N TRP A 111 6.87 9.52 -29.64
CA TRP A 111 6.92 10.07 -28.30
C TRP A 111 5.54 10.33 -27.69
N SER A 112 5.38 9.89 -26.46
CA SER A 112 4.24 10.26 -25.61
C SER A 112 4.74 10.70 -24.23
N ILE A 113 4.01 11.62 -23.61
CA ILE A 113 4.21 12.03 -22.23
C ILE A 113 2.96 11.76 -21.43
N GLY A 114 3.10 11.65 -20.12
CA GLY A 114 1.97 11.43 -19.24
C GLY A 114 2.20 11.98 -17.85
N PHE A 115 1.11 12.04 -17.12
CA PHE A 115 1.07 12.44 -15.72
C PHE A 115 0.08 11.56 -14.98
N GLY A 116 0.48 11.04 -13.80
CA GLY A 116 -0.36 10.30 -12.89
C GLY A 116 -0.40 10.97 -11.51
N MET A 117 -1.55 10.93 -10.86
CA MET A 117 -1.75 11.27 -9.44
C MET A 117 -2.58 10.16 -8.82
N LEU A 118 -2.04 9.47 -7.82
CA LEU A 118 -2.66 8.28 -7.22
C LEU A 118 -2.06 8.02 -5.84
N SER A 119 -2.77 7.19 -5.06
CA SER A 119 -2.21 6.57 -3.87
C SER A 119 -2.12 5.06 -4.11
N TYR A 120 -0.91 4.54 -4.26
CA TYR A 120 -0.66 3.10 -4.44
C TYR A 120 -0.04 2.47 -3.19
N PHE A 121 0.18 3.29 -2.15
CA PHE A 121 0.80 2.86 -0.91
C PHE A 121 0.11 3.51 0.27
N GLY A 122 -0.36 2.69 1.21
CA GLY A 122 -0.88 3.17 2.48
C GLY A 122 -2.11 2.46 2.99
N LEU A 123 -2.26 2.56 4.30
CA LEU A 123 -3.43 2.10 5.04
C LEU A 123 -3.59 2.96 6.29
N SER A 124 -4.78 2.89 6.87
CA SER A 124 -5.10 3.47 8.17
C SER A 124 -5.81 2.44 9.02
N GLU A 125 -5.39 2.32 10.27
CA GLU A 125 -6.07 1.52 11.29
C GLU A 125 -6.35 2.37 12.53
N SER A 126 -7.44 2.07 13.22
CA SER A 126 -7.84 2.73 14.45
C SER A 126 -8.66 1.78 15.30
N TYR A 127 -8.21 1.53 16.52
CA TYR A 127 -8.86 0.69 17.50
C TYR A 127 -9.57 1.54 18.55
N ASP A 128 -10.48 0.92 19.32
CA ASP A 128 -11.08 1.56 20.48
C ASP A 128 -10.02 1.99 21.50
N ASP A 129 -10.28 3.07 22.25
CA ASP A 129 -9.33 3.63 23.21
C ASP A 129 -8.85 2.63 24.27
N ASN A 130 -9.73 1.73 24.69
CA ASN A 130 -9.46 0.75 25.75
C ASN A 130 -9.27 -0.68 25.23
N TRP A 131 -8.70 -0.86 24.05
CA TRP A 131 -8.46 -2.20 23.54
C TRP A 131 -7.20 -2.85 24.14
N VAL A 132 -7.14 -4.18 24.14
CA VAL A 132 -6.07 -4.94 24.77
C VAL A 132 -4.68 -4.68 24.20
N GLY A 133 -4.58 -4.25 22.94
CA GLY A 133 -3.32 -3.94 22.27
C GLY A 133 -2.93 -2.46 22.28
N ARG A 134 -3.58 -1.59 23.06
CA ARG A 134 -3.37 -0.14 23.05
C ARG A 134 -1.94 0.31 23.33
N TYR A 135 -1.15 -0.50 24.05
CA TYR A 135 0.28 -0.23 24.29
C TYR A 135 1.18 -0.62 23.10
N TYR A 136 0.60 -1.19 22.05
CA TYR A 136 1.26 -1.51 20.80
C TYR A 136 0.83 -0.54 19.71
N VAL A 137 -0.46 -0.28 19.59
CA VAL A 137 -1.06 0.66 18.65
C VAL A 137 -2.47 1.03 19.11
N LYS A 138 -2.84 2.31 19.00
CA LYS A 138 -4.24 2.77 19.07
C LYS A 138 -4.71 3.22 17.70
N LYS A 139 -3.86 3.97 17.03
CA LYS A 139 -4.07 4.45 15.67
C LYS A 139 -2.76 4.41 14.92
N SER A 140 -2.80 4.00 13.66
CA SER A 140 -1.66 4.10 12.75
C SER A 140 -2.17 4.39 11.34
N SER A 141 -1.64 5.45 10.74
CA SER A 141 -1.92 5.82 9.35
C SER A 141 -0.60 6.12 8.67
N LEU A 142 -0.34 5.41 7.58
CA LEU A 142 0.75 5.72 6.67
C LEU A 142 0.15 5.74 5.26
N ILE A 143 0.17 6.88 4.61
CA ILE A 143 -0.46 7.07 3.30
C ILE A 143 0.54 7.79 2.40
N GLY A 144 0.76 7.26 1.20
CA GLY A 144 1.60 7.85 0.17
C GLY A 144 0.78 8.30 -1.04
N MET A 145 0.62 9.60 -1.23
CA MET A 145 0.09 10.17 -2.46
C MET A 145 1.24 10.42 -3.44
N THR A 146 1.14 9.91 -4.66
CA THR A 146 2.22 9.94 -5.63
C THR A 146 1.83 10.74 -6.87
N LEU A 147 2.74 11.62 -7.30
CA LEU A 147 2.71 12.31 -8.58
C LEU A 147 3.74 11.65 -9.49
N THR A 148 3.32 11.26 -10.71
CA THR A 148 4.18 10.53 -11.65
C THR A 148 4.17 11.21 -13.03
N PRO A 149 5.00 12.23 -13.28
CA PRO A 149 5.33 12.62 -14.66
C PRO A 149 6.12 11.51 -15.33
N ALA A 150 5.77 11.18 -16.58
CA ALA A 150 6.39 10.09 -17.34
C ALA A 150 6.53 10.43 -18.82
N ALA A 151 7.46 9.75 -19.48
CA ALA A 151 7.63 9.79 -20.93
C ALA A 151 7.80 8.37 -21.49
N SER A 152 7.38 8.16 -22.70
CA SER A 152 7.60 6.92 -23.44
C SER A 152 8.11 7.19 -24.85
N TYR A 153 8.92 6.25 -25.33
CA TYR A 153 9.49 6.25 -26.65
C TYR A 153 9.22 4.93 -27.36
N ARG A 154 8.57 4.99 -28.51
CA ARG A 154 8.35 3.85 -29.42
C ARG A 154 9.58 3.64 -30.26
N VAL A 155 10.38 2.63 -29.93
CA VAL A 155 11.63 2.31 -30.63
C VAL A 155 11.34 1.82 -32.06
N ASN A 156 10.30 0.98 -32.19
CA ASN A 156 9.80 0.46 -33.45
C ASN A 156 8.36 -0.05 -33.27
N ASP A 157 7.81 -0.75 -34.26
CA ASP A 157 6.41 -1.19 -34.23
C ASP A 157 6.08 -2.21 -33.14
N TRP A 158 7.07 -2.91 -32.61
CA TRP A 158 6.87 -3.94 -31.61
C TRP A 158 7.51 -3.65 -30.25
N LEU A 159 8.34 -2.62 -30.10
CA LEU A 159 9.08 -2.31 -28.86
C LEU A 159 8.87 -0.84 -28.44
N SER A 160 8.53 -0.65 -27.18
CA SER A 160 8.49 0.64 -26.54
C SER A 160 9.21 0.62 -25.18
N LEU A 161 9.80 1.76 -24.83
CA LEU A 161 10.43 2.03 -23.53
C LEU A 161 9.73 3.20 -22.85
N GLY A 162 9.71 3.21 -21.54
CA GLY A 162 9.13 4.30 -20.79
C GLY A 162 9.84 4.51 -19.46
N ALA A 163 9.80 5.76 -18.99
CA ALA A 163 10.31 6.14 -17.69
C ALA A 163 9.45 7.23 -17.05
N GLY A 164 9.33 7.19 -15.74
CA GLY A 164 8.63 8.16 -14.92
C GLY A 164 9.39 8.46 -13.64
N LEU A 165 9.12 9.62 -13.06
CA LEU A 165 9.58 10.03 -11.73
C LEU A 165 8.42 9.89 -10.76
N ASN A 166 8.58 9.12 -9.69
CA ASN A 166 7.60 9.01 -8.61
C ASN A 166 7.97 10.01 -7.50
N MET A 167 7.13 11.00 -7.28
CA MET A 167 7.23 11.96 -6.18
C MET A 167 6.12 11.62 -5.19
N MET A 168 6.46 10.99 -4.08
CA MET A 168 5.51 10.52 -3.07
C MET A 168 5.47 11.50 -1.90
N TYR A 169 4.29 12.02 -1.59
CA TYR A 169 4.00 12.75 -0.37
C TYR A 169 3.49 11.76 0.68
N GLY A 170 4.36 11.41 1.62
CA GLY A 170 4.07 10.51 2.73
C GLY A 170 3.41 11.27 3.89
N TYR A 171 2.36 10.69 4.46
CA TYR A 171 1.70 11.14 5.68
C TYR A 171 1.75 10.02 6.72
N LEU A 172 2.29 10.33 7.90
CA LEU A 172 2.35 9.45 9.07
C LEU A 172 1.54 10.07 10.22
N ASP A 173 0.66 9.28 10.86
CA ASP A 173 -0.06 9.66 12.09
C ASP A 173 -0.21 8.41 12.96
N THR A 174 0.56 8.35 14.04
CA THR A 174 0.63 7.17 14.92
C THR A 174 0.35 7.57 16.35
N GLU A 175 -0.48 6.77 17.03
CA GLU A 175 -0.89 6.96 18.42
C GLU A 175 -0.83 5.67 19.22
N VAL A 176 -0.28 5.75 20.42
CA VAL A 176 -0.09 4.63 21.36
C VAL A 176 -0.39 5.05 22.76
N ALA A 177 -1.02 4.19 23.55
CA ALA A 177 -1.13 4.39 24.99
C ALA A 177 0.22 4.14 25.70
N VAL A 178 0.50 4.93 26.72
CA VAL A 178 1.68 4.82 27.56
C VAL A 178 1.25 4.43 28.98
N ASN A 179 1.72 3.27 29.45
CA ASN A 179 1.41 2.79 30.78
C ASN A 179 2.09 3.67 31.85
N ASN A 180 1.31 4.27 32.74
CA ASN A 180 1.77 5.09 33.88
C ASN A 180 2.20 4.22 35.08
N LEU A 181 3.12 3.32 34.88
CA LEU A 181 3.78 2.39 35.80
C LEU A 181 3.42 2.48 37.28
N GLY A 182 2.45 1.67 37.75
CA GLY A 182 2.10 1.58 39.17
C GLY A 182 1.23 2.72 39.70
N ASP A 183 0.82 3.67 38.87
CA ASP A 183 -0.14 4.71 39.20
C ASP A 183 -1.59 4.24 38.90
N THR A 184 -2.54 4.72 39.68
CA THR A 184 -3.98 4.52 39.46
C THR A 184 -4.57 5.48 38.42
N ARG A 185 -3.76 6.35 37.84
CA ARG A 185 -4.15 7.27 36.76
C ARG A 185 -4.41 6.53 35.47
N PRO A 186 -5.27 7.07 34.58
CA PRO A 186 -5.42 6.58 33.23
C PRO A 186 -4.07 6.54 32.48
N ASP A 187 -3.98 5.71 31.44
CA ASP A 187 -2.83 5.64 30.57
C ASP A 187 -2.50 7.02 29.99
N GLY A 188 -1.21 7.32 29.85
CA GLY A 188 -0.74 8.41 29.01
C GLY A 188 -0.84 8.07 27.54
N GLN A 189 -0.38 8.99 26.69
CA GLN A 189 -0.42 8.86 25.24
C GLN A 189 0.90 9.34 24.65
N LEU A 190 1.36 8.64 23.61
CA LEU A 190 2.39 9.07 22.68
C LEU A 190 1.74 9.24 21.30
N LYS A 191 2.00 10.38 20.66
CA LYS A 191 1.58 10.65 19.29
C LYS A 191 2.75 11.17 18.47
N ILE A 192 2.84 10.69 17.23
CA ILE A 192 3.79 11.16 16.22
C ILE A 192 3.01 11.43 14.95
N LYS A 193 3.15 12.64 14.39
CA LYS A 193 2.45 13.03 13.17
C LYS A 193 3.38 13.87 12.32
N ASP A 194 3.67 13.41 11.11
CA ASP A 194 4.56 14.11 10.20
C ASP A 194 4.19 13.85 8.73
N THR A 195 4.76 14.65 7.84
CA THR A 195 4.61 14.52 6.40
C THR A 195 5.95 14.74 5.71
N GLU A 196 6.28 13.87 4.76
CA GLU A 196 7.56 13.93 4.05
C GLU A 196 7.45 13.61 2.56
N TRP A 197 8.38 14.14 1.77
CA TRP A 197 8.52 13.82 0.36
C TRP A 197 9.59 12.76 0.15
N GLY A 198 9.19 11.67 -0.55
CA GLY A 198 10.10 10.66 -1.06
C GLY A 198 10.12 10.64 -2.59
N TYR A 199 11.22 10.17 -3.15
CA TYR A 199 11.41 10.15 -4.59
C TYR A 199 11.85 8.77 -5.05
N GLY A 200 11.32 8.35 -6.20
CA GLY A 200 11.65 7.09 -6.85
C GLY A 200 11.49 7.18 -8.36
N GLY A 201 11.73 6.09 -9.05
CA GLY A 201 11.57 5.96 -10.49
C GLY A 201 10.59 4.87 -10.87
N ASN A 202 9.99 5.01 -12.03
CA ASN A 202 9.15 4.01 -12.68
C ASN A 202 9.69 3.78 -14.09
N PHE A 203 10.09 2.55 -14.41
CA PHE A 203 10.68 2.18 -15.68
C PHE A 203 9.88 1.05 -16.32
N GLY A 204 9.67 1.13 -17.61
CA GLY A 204 8.86 0.17 -18.34
C GLY A 204 9.44 -0.25 -19.68
N ILE A 205 9.19 -1.49 -20.02
CA ILE A 205 9.40 -2.07 -21.34
C ILE A 205 8.09 -2.72 -21.77
N LEU A 206 7.66 -2.49 -23.00
CA LEU A 206 6.51 -3.16 -23.60
C LEU A 206 6.87 -3.68 -24.97
N VAL A 207 6.61 -4.95 -25.21
CA VAL A 207 6.82 -5.60 -26.52
C VAL A 207 5.53 -6.20 -27.04
N GLU A 208 5.25 -6.02 -28.32
CA GLU A 208 4.15 -6.63 -29.07
C GLU A 208 4.72 -7.39 -30.28
N PRO A 209 5.28 -8.62 -30.09
CA PRO A 209 5.97 -9.36 -31.15
C PRO A 209 5.03 -9.79 -32.28
N MET A 210 3.74 -9.85 -31.99
CA MET A 210 2.67 -10.06 -32.97
C MET A 210 1.40 -9.38 -32.49
N THR A 211 0.60 -8.89 -33.41
CA THR A 211 -0.65 -8.16 -33.11
C THR A 211 -1.50 -8.89 -32.07
N GLY A 212 -1.89 -8.18 -31.01
CA GLY A 212 -2.70 -8.71 -29.92
C GLY A 212 -1.96 -9.65 -28.95
N THR A 213 -0.62 -9.69 -28.98
CA THR A 213 0.19 -10.39 -27.96
C THR A 213 1.21 -9.42 -27.42
N ARG A 214 1.07 -9.04 -26.15
CA ARG A 214 1.94 -8.10 -25.45
C ARG A 214 2.60 -8.74 -24.26
N PHE A 215 3.87 -8.40 -24.05
CA PHE A 215 4.61 -8.69 -22.85
C PHE A 215 5.13 -7.37 -22.29
N GLY A 216 4.90 -7.15 -21.02
CA GLY A 216 5.32 -5.94 -20.32
C GLY A 216 6.20 -6.28 -19.12
N LEU A 217 7.21 -5.46 -18.91
CA LEU A 217 8.02 -5.45 -17.68
C LEU A 217 8.00 -4.04 -17.12
N THR A 218 7.68 -3.90 -15.84
CA THR A 218 7.78 -2.64 -15.11
C THR A 218 8.63 -2.82 -13.86
N TYR A 219 9.40 -1.77 -13.53
CA TYR A 219 10.19 -1.68 -12.32
C TYR A 219 9.92 -0.34 -11.63
N LEU A 220 9.37 -0.41 -10.42
CA LEU A 220 9.28 0.72 -9.50
C LEU A 220 10.45 0.63 -8.52
N THR A 221 11.23 1.70 -8.41
CA THR A 221 12.29 1.77 -7.39
C THR A 221 11.69 1.94 -6.00
N GLU A 222 12.47 1.64 -4.97
CA GLU A 222 12.08 2.03 -3.61
C GLU A 222 11.93 3.55 -3.48
N VAL A 223 11.06 3.96 -2.55
CA VAL A 223 10.93 5.36 -2.12
C VAL A 223 11.24 5.43 -0.64
N ASN A 224 12.27 6.17 -0.26
CA ASN A 224 12.62 6.38 1.14
C ASN A 224 11.84 7.56 1.70
N LEU A 225 11.12 7.34 2.81
CA LEU A 225 10.41 8.36 3.59
C LEU A 225 11.13 8.56 4.92
N LYS A 226 11.52 9.81 5.21
CA LYS A 226 12.30 10.18 6.39
C LYS A 226 11.53 11.19 7.24
N PHE A 227 10.63 10.67 8.05
CA PHE A 227 9.87 11.49 8.99
C PHE A 227 10.79 11.95 10.16
N SER A 228 10.60 13.19 10.62
CA SER A 228 11.41 13.78 11.67
C SER A 228 10.59 14.77 12.50
N GLU A 229 10.08 14.33 13.64
CA GLU A 229 9.17 15.13 14.47
C GLU A 229 9.46 14.95 15.97
N ILE A 230 9.13 15.94 16.78
CA ILE A 230 9.17 15.83 18.24
C ILE A 230 7.94 15.04 18.70
N PRO A 231 8.12 13.87 19.37
CA PRO A 231 6.99 13.09 19.86
C PRO A 231 6.13 13.89 20.87
N GLU A 232 4.83 13.89 20.65
CA GLU A 232 3.88 14.50 21.56
C GLU A 232 3.50 13.49 22.66
N PHE A 233 3.80 13.83 23.93
CA PHE A 233 3.38 13.05 25.09
C PHE A 233 2.31 13.80 25.88
N SER A 234 1.30 13.07 26.35
CA SER A 234 0.25 13.63 27.21
C SER A 234 -0.21 12.62 28.27
N GLY A 235 -0.75 13.11 29.39
CA GLY A 235 -1.31 12.28 30.45
C GLY A 235 -0.30 11.42 31.21
N LEU A 236 1.00 11.71 31.12
CA LEU A 236 2.05 10.97 31.81
C LEU A 236 2.08 11.31 33.31
N ASP A 237 2.55 10.34 34.12
CA ASP A 237 2.94 10.65 35.50
C ASP A 237 4.21 11.53 35.53
N THR A 238 4.39 12.27 36.63
CA THR A 238 5.49 13.21 36.75
C THR A 238 6.88 12.55 36.72
N GLY A 239 6.98 11.31 37.20
CA GLY A 239 8.24 10.57 37.20
C GLY A 239 8.61 10.14 35.77
N LEU A 240 7.67 9.60 35.04
CA LEU A 240 7.85 9.22 33.63
C LEU A 240 8.11 10.42 32.74
N GLU A 241 7.36 11.51 32.92
CA GLU A 241 7.59 12.77 32.19
C GLU A 241 9.00 13.30 32.40
N THR A 242 9.45 13.35 33.67
CA THR A 242 10.80 13.81 34.03
C THR A 242 11.87 12.89 33.40
N LEU A 243 11.64 11.59 33.41
CA LEU A 243 12.55 10.62 32.83
C LEU A 243 12.69 10.78 31.30
N LEU A 244 11.58 10.94 30.59
CA LEU A 244 11.56 11.16 29.13
C LEU A 244 12.24 12.49 28.77
N ARG A 245 12.00 13.55 29.55
CA ARG A 245 12.64 14.85 29.40
C ARG A 245 14.16 14.76 29.59
N ASN A 246 14.62 14.09 30.64
CA ASN A 246 16.05 13.89 30.91
C ASN A 246 16.76 13.04 29.82
N ARG A 247 16.00 12.29 29.05
CA ARG A 247 16.48 11.52 27.90
C ARG A 247 16.38 12.27 26.58
N GLY A 248 15.84 13.50 26.60
CA GLY A 248 15.68 14.35 25.42
C GLY A 248 14.52 13.95 24.50
N LEU A 249 13.65 13.01 24.92
CA LEU A 249 12.57 12.47 24.08
C LEU A 249 11.38 13.42 23.94
N THR A 250 11.30 14.45 24.78
CA THR A 250 10.25 15.48 24.74
C THR A 250 10.73 16.79 24.08
N THR A 251 11.99 16.84 23.64
CA THR A 251 12.61 18.09 23.15
C THR A 251 13.41 17.90 21.86
N ASN A 252 13.72 16.67 21.48
CA ASN A 252 14.47 16.38 20.27
C ASN A 252 13.60 15.64 19.27
N ASN A 253 13.89 15.85 17.99
CA ASN A 253 13.24 15.12 16.93
C ASN A 253 13.57 13.62 17.03
N LEU A 254 12.58 12.84 16.78
CA LEU A 254 12.66 11.43 16.52
C LEU A 254 12.63 11.22 15.00
N ASP A 255 13.71 10.70 14.46
CA ASP A 255 13.85 10.43 13.05
C ASP A 255 13.39 8.99 12.76
N LEU A 256 12.44 8.84 11.84
CA LEU A 256 11.90 7.55 11.38
C LEU A 256 12.16 7.42 9.89
N SER A 257 12.99 6.48 9.48
CA SER A 257 13.25 6.22 8.06
C SER A 257 12.73 4.86 7.66
N MET A 258 11.89 4.83 6.65
CA MET A 258 11.31 3.60 6.08
C MET A 258 11.33 3.62 4.56
N ASN A 259 11.39 2.45 3.94
CA ASN A 259 11.45 2.31 2.50
C ASN A 259 10.16 1.70 1.96
N VAL A 260 9.41 2.45 1.17
CA VAL A 260 8.33 1.88 0.34
C VAL A 260 8.95 0.86 -0.62
N PRO A 261 8.45 -0.39 -0.66
CA PRO A 261 9.12 -1.46 -1.39
C PRO A 261 9.29 -1.18 -2.88
N GLN A 262 10.44 -1.50 -3.41
CA GLN A 262 10.60 -1.63 -4.85
C GLN A 262 9.81 -2.82 -5.38
N MET A 263 9.38 -2.74 -6.65
CA MET A 263 8.57 -3.76 -7.30
C MET A 263 9.09 -4.05 -8.71
N VAL A 264 9.10 -5.31 -9.08
CA VAL A 264 9.24 -5.77 -10.46
C VAL A 264 7.99 -6.54 -10.83
N MET A 265 7.35 -6.20 -11.97
CA MET A 265 6.17 -6.90 -12.48
C MET A 265 6.38 -7.27 -13.94
N PHE A 266 6.29 -8.56 -14.24
CA PHE A 266 6.18 -9.09 -15.59
C PHE A 266 4.75 -9.45 -15.89
N SER A 267 4.25 -9.05 -17.05
CA SER A 267 2.87 -9.31 -17.48
C SER A 267 2.80 -9.77 -18.93
N ALA A 268 1.75 -10.53 -19.21
CA ALA A 268 1.38 -10.91 -20.56
C ALA A 268 -0.10 -10.60 -20.82
N ASN A 269 -0.39 -10.20 -22.05
CA ASN A 269 -1.75 -10.02 -22.58
C ASN A 269 -1.84 -10.65 -23.95
N ARG A 270 -2.83 -11.52 -24.16
CA ARG A 270 -3.08 -12.17 -25.43
C ARG A 270 -4.55 -12.04 -25.84
N ASN A 271 -4.81 -11.43 -26.99
CA ASN A 271 -6.10 -11.52 -27.65
C ASN A 271 -6.23 -12.92 -28.30
N VAL A 272 -7.07 -13.77 -27.73
CA VAL A 272 -7.31 -15.12 -28.23
C VAL A 272 -8.14 -15.07 -29.52
N ASN A 273 -9.10 -14.17 -29.56
CA ASN A 273 -9.93 -13.83 -30.71
C ASN A 273 -10.48 -12.39 -30.54
N GLU A 274 -11.39 -11.98 -31.41
CA GLU A 274 -11.99 -10.63 -31.37
C GLU A 274 -12.79 -10.34 -30.09
N LYS A 275 -13.23 -11.38 -29.38
CA LYS A 275 -14.06 -11.22 -28.16
C LYS A 275 -13.31 -11.51 -26.86
N TRP A 276 -12.27 -12.33 -26.89
CA TRP A 276 -11.63 -12.81 -25.68
C TRP A 276 -10.15 -12.45 -25.63
N SER A 277 -9.75 -11.88 -24.50
CA SER A 277 -8.35 -11.71 -24.14
C SER A 277 -8.06 -12.41 -22.81
N ILE A 278 -6.87 -12.98 -22.70
CA ILE A 278 -6.33 -13.59 -21.48
C ILE A 278 -5.14 -12.76 -21.03
N LEU A 279 -5.08 -12.45 -19.75
CA LEU A 279 -4.05 -11.64 -19.14
C LEU A 279 -3.48 -12.36 -17.91
N GLY A 280 -2.21 -12.16 -17.66
CA GLY A 280 -1.57 -12.69 -16.46
C GLY A 280 -0.33 -11.90 -16.08
N ASN A 281 0.09 -12.05 -14.83
CA ASN A 281 1.33 -11.45 -14.33
C ASN A 281 1.94 -12.26 -13.21
N ILE A 282 3.23 -12.02 -13.02
CA ILE A 282 4.01 -12.38 -11.86
C ILE A 282 4.79 -11.15 -11.42
N GLY A 283 4.69 -10.82 -10.12
CA GLY A 283 5.34 -9.67 -9.51
C GLY A 283 6.15 -10.07 -8.29
N TRP A 284 7.19 -9.31 -8.03
CA TRP A 284 8.00 -9.38 -6.82
C TRP A 284 8.06 -8.00 -6.16
N GLN A 285 7.96 -7.96 -4.83
CA GLN A 285 8.10 -6.75 -4.02
C GLN A 285 9.07 -6.98 -2.87
N ASN A 286 9.97 -6.02 -2.64
CA ASN A 286 11.05 -6.10 -1.64
C ASN A 286 10.56 -5.66 -0.25
N TRP A 287 9.66 -6.44 0.34
CA TRP A 287 9.12 -6.14 1.67
C TRP A 287 10.14 -6.31 2.80
N SER A 288 11.16 -7.15 2.61
CA SER A 288 12.25 -7.28 3.58
C SER A 288 12.93 -5.94 3.86
N ARG A 289 13.05 -5.07 2.85
CA ARG A 289 13.62 -3.74 3.00
C ARG A 289 12.70 -2.77 3.75
N PHE A 290 11.38 -2.88 3.54
CA PHE A 290 10.39 -2.12 4.30
C PHE A 290 10.38 -2.51 5.79
N GLY A 291 10.57 -3.79 6.11
CA GLY A 291 10.66 -4.29 7.48
C GLY A 291 11.84 -3.72 8.28
N MET A 292 12.84 -3.12 7.63
CA MET A 292 13.98 -2.47 8.27
C MET A 292 13.69 -0.99 8.47
N VAL A 293 13.38 -0.60 9.72
CA VAL A 293 13.05 0.79 10.09
C VAL A 293 14.20 1.37 10.90
N ASP A 294 14.76 2.49 10.42
CA ASP A 294 15.78 3.23 11.16
C ASP A 294 15.11 4.25 12.08
N VAL A 295 15.42 4.18 13.37
CA VAL A 295 14.94 5.09 14.41
C VAL A 295 16.11 5.84 15.00
N GLY A 296 16.10 7.14 14.92
CA GLY A 296 17.15 8.01 15.45
C GLY A 296 16.60 9.06 16.41
N ILE A 297 17.40 9.46 17.41
CA ILE A 297 17.14 10.62 18.24
C ILE A 297 18.14 11.68 17.85
N ASN A 298 17.64 12.80 17.32
CA ASN A 298 18.47 13.92 16.89
C ASN A 298 18.86 14.77 18.12
N SER A 299 19.95 14.43 18.77
CA SER A 299 20.48 15.07 19.98
C SER A 299 21.98 15.34 19.85
N THR A 300 22.58 15.98 20.87
CA THR A 300 24.03 16.19 20.95
C THR A 300 24.84 14.89 21.02
N ASP A 301 24.21 13.78 21.38
CA ASP A 301 24.75 12.40 21.30
C ASP A 301 23.76 11.57 20.46
N PRO A 302 23.79 11.70 19.13
CA PRO A 302 22.82 11.04 18.25
C PRO A 302 22.94 9.52 18.35
N ARG A 303 21.80 8.86 18.52
CA ARG A 303 21.70 7.39 18.55
C ARG A 303 20.73 6.95 17.50
N THR A 304 21.15 6.05 16.65
CA THR A 304 20.34 5.39 15.65
C THR A 304 20.25 3.90 15.94
N LEU A 305 19.06 3.34 15.85
CA LEU A 305 18.79 1.92 15.96
C LEU A 305 18.01 1.47 14.73
N THR A 306 18.49 0.47 14.04
CA THR A 306 17.70 -0.20 13.01
C THR A 306 16.90 -1.33 13.67
N VAL A 307 15.59 -1.29 13.50
CA VAL A 307 14.69 -2.37 13.91
C VAL A 307 14.36 -3.22 12.70
N ASP A 308 14.64 -4.49 12.79
CA ASP A 308 14.28 -5.49 11.78
C ASP A 308 13.01 -6.23 12.24
N ASN A 309 11.95 -6.12 11.46
CA ASN A 309 10.68 -6.79 11.71
C ASN A 309 10.62 -8.20 11.09
N ASP A 310 11.76 -8.74 10.62
CA ASP A 310 11.88 -10.08 10.01
C ASP A 310 10.92 -10.28 8.81
N TYR A 311 10.71 -9.22 7.98
CA TYR A 311 9.85 -9.33 6.80
C TYR A 311 10.54 -10.03 5.66
N LYS A 312 9.73 -10.68 4.83
CA LYS A 312 10.15 -11.41 3.62
C LYS A 312 9.62 -10.71 2.39
N ASP A 313 10.35 -10.85 1.30
CA ASP A 313 9.88 -10.41 0.00
C ASP A 313 8.62 -11.18 -0.43
N THR A 314 7.72 -10.49 -1.11
CA THR A 314 6.46 -11.07 -1.54
C THR A 314 6.39 -11.28 -3.03
N TRP A 315 5.53 -12.23 -3.40
CA TRP A 315 5.20 -12.56 -4.78
C TRP A 315 3.71 -12.36 -5.01
N HIS A 316 3.40 -11.77 -6.14
CA HIS A 316 2.05 -11.60 -6.67
C HIS A 316 1.91 -12.39 -7.97
N VAL A 317 0.85 -13.20 -8.10
CA VAL A 317 0.53 -13.93 -9.32
C VAL A 317 -0.94 -13.70 -9.63
N ALA A 318 -1.25 -13.28 -10.86
CA ALA A 318 -2.62 -13.04 -11.27
C ALA A 318 -2.93 -13.65 -12.65
N LEU A 319 -4.20 -14.02 -12.82
CA LEU A 319 -4.78 -14.46 -14.08
C LEU A 319 -6.13 -13.78 -14.27
N GLY A 320 -6.36 -13.22 -15.45
CA GLY A 320 -7.59 -12.52 -15.77
C GLY A 320 -8.03 -12.71 -17.21
N THR A 321 -9.26 -12.29 -17.47
CA THR A 321 -9.84 -12.32 -18.81
C THR A 321 -10.68 -11.08 -19.07
N GLN A 322 -10.69 -10.65 -20.34
CA GLN A 322 -11.60 -9.62 -20.84
C GLN A 322 -12.50 -10.27 -21.91
N TYR A 323 -13.81 -9.96 -21.80
CA TYR A 323 -14.82 -10.38 -22.77
C TYR A 323 -15.48 -9.17 -23.41
N HIS A 324 -15.18 -8.92 -24.67
CA HIS A 324 -15.81 -7.89 -25.50
C HIS A 324 -17.16 -8.39 -26.00
N TYR A 325 -18.21 -8.19 -25.20
CA TYR A 325 -19.55 -8.65 -25.52
C TYR A 325 -20.11 -7.93 -26.75
N SER A 326 -19.88 -6.63 -26.84
CA SER A 326 -20.28 -5.77 -27.95
C SER A 326 -19.31 -4.59 -28.07
N PRO A 327 -19.40 -3.74 -29.12
CA PRO A 327 -18.62 -2.49 -29.21
C PRO A 327 -18.81 -1.55 -28.00
N LEU A 328 -19.91 -1.69 -27.24
CA LEU A 328 -20.22 -0.84 -26.09
C LEU A 328 -19.83 -1.48 -24.76
N TRP A 329 -19.80 -2.80 -24.66
CA TRP A 329 -19.66 -3.50 -23.38
C TRP A 329 -18.46 -4.43 -23.37
N THR A 330 -17.58 -4.24 -22.39
CA THR A 330 -16.51 -5.17 -22.04
C THR A 330 -16.67 -5.61 -20.60
N PHE A 331 -16.63 -6.90 -20.34
CA PHE A 331 -16.64 -7.51 -19.02
C PHE A 331 -15.26 -8.04 -18.69
N THR A 332 -14.87 -7.96 -17.43
CA THR A 332 -13.58 -8.45 -16.93
C THR A 332 -13.78 -9.34 -15.73
N GLY A 333 -12.86 -10.28 -15.55
CA GLY A 333 -12.79 -11.10 -14.35
C GLY A 333 -11.36 -11.52 -14.10
N GLY A 334 -10.98 -11.61 -12.82
CA GLY A 334 -9.62 -11.96 -12.42
C GLY A 334 -9.56 -12.66 -11.09
N ILE A 335 -8.46 -13.40 -10.89
CA ILE A 335 -8.07 -14.00 -9.63
C ILE A 335 -6.58 -13.74 -9.42
N ALA A 336 -6.19 -13.44 -8.17
CA ALA A 336 -4.78 -13.30 -7.84
C ALA A 336 -4.46 -13.91 -6.48
N TYR A 337 -3.17 -14.15 -6.26
CA TYR A 337 -2.60 -14.60 -5.00
C TYR A 337 -1.38 -13.75 -4.66
N ASP A 338 -1.33 -13.26 -3.43
CA ASP A 338 -0.20 -12.58 -2.82
C ASP A 338 0.38 -13.43 -1.70
N SER A 339 1.68 -13.69 -1.72
CA SER A 339 2.36 -14.37 -0.62
C SER A 339 2.48 -13.48 0.62
N SER A 340 2.58 -14.08 1.81
CA SER A 340 2.78 -13.34 3.04
C SER A 340 4.18 -12.71 3.13
N ALA A 341 4.24 -11.47 3.63
CA ALA A 341 5.51 -10.83 3.97
C ALA A 341 6.00 -11.20 5.39
N VAL A 342 5.20 -11.85 6.22
CA VAL A 342 5.55 -12.19 7.60
C VAL A 342 5.15 -13.63 7.92
N ASP A 343 5.98 -14.32 8.69
CA ASP A 343 5.63 -15.62 9.24
C ASP A 343 4.59 -15.47 10.36
N SER A 344 3.75 -16.48 10.54
CA SER A 344 2.64 -16.43 11.52
C SER A 344 3.09 -16.22 12.97
N ASP A 345 4.29 -16.69 13.33
CA ASP A 345 4.90 -16.54 14.65
C ASP A 345 5.56 -15.18 14.87
N LYS A 346 5.75 -14.39 13.80
CA LYS A 346 6.32 -13.03 13.82
C LYS A 346 5.26 -11.94 13.64
N ARG A 347 4.01 -12.33 13.40
CA ARG A 347 2.91 -11.39 13.18
C ARG A 347 2.60 -10.57 14.41
N THR A 348 2.41 -9.27 14.21
CA THR A 348 2.12 -8.29 15.27
C THR A 348 0.71 -7.72 15.13
N VAL A 349 0.17 -7.12 16.19
CA VAL A 349 -1.12 -6.40 16.12
C VAL A 349 -0.99 -5.05 15.42
N THR A 350 0.22 -4.50 15.35
CA THR A 350 0.51 -3.25 14.62
C THR A 350 0.56 -3.48 13.12
N LEU A 351 0.73 -4.76 12.69
CA LEU A 351 0.76 -5.13 11.29
C LEU A 351 0.43 -6.61 11.11
N PRO A 352 -0.83 -7.00 11.19
CA PRO A 352 -1.23 -8.38 10.98
C PRO A 352 -1.26 -8.71 9.48
N MET A 353 -0.13 -9.18 8.93
CA MET A 353 0.00 -9.58 7.53
C MET A 353 -0.12 -11.08 7.33
N THR A 354 -0.67 -11.47 6.19
CA THR A 354 -0.72 -12.86 5.74
C THR A 354 -0.80 -12.90 4.21
N GLU A 355 -0.82 -14.10 3.63
CA GLU A 355 -1.18 -14.28 2.23
C GLU A 355 -2.59 -13.78 1.94
N ALA A 356 -2.85 -13.43 0.68
CA ALA A 356 -4.15 -12.95 0.24
C ALA A 356 -4.59 -13.59 -1.07
N TRP A 357 -5.87 -13.95 -1.16
CA TRP A 357 -6.53 -14.29 -2.40
C TRP A 357 -7.43 -13.15 -2.85
N ARG A 358 -7.37 -12.80 -4.14
CA ARG A 358 -8.18 -11.75 -4.75
C ARG A 358 -9.11 -12.33 -5.79
N PHE A 359 -10.35 -11.87 -5.78
CA PHE A 359 -11.40 -12.24 -6.73
C PHE A 359 -12.03 -10.98 -7.26
N ALA A 360 -11.96 -10.76 -8.56
CA ALA A 360 -12.36 -9.50 -9.16
C ALA A 360 -13.31 -9.68 -10.34
N LEU A 361 -14.21 -8.72 -10.47
CA LEU A 361 -15.12 -8.59 -11.60
C LEU A 361 -15.23 -7.10 -11.99
N GLY A 362 -15.40 -6.82 -13.28
CA GLY A 362 -15.54 -5.47 -13.75
C GLY A 362 -16.31 -5.37 -15.05
N THR A 363 -16.72 -4.17 -15.36
CA THR A 363 -17.37 -3.85 -16.64
C THR A 363 -16.93 -2.47 -17.10
N GLN A 364 -16.82 -2.30 -18.41
CA GLN A 364 -16.61 -1.02 -19.08
C GLN A 364 -17.74 -0.81 -20.07
N TYR A 365 -18.28 0.40 -20.08
CA TYR A 365 -19.33 0.83 -20.98
C TYR A 365 -18.89 2.06 -21.77
N ALA A 366 -18.82 1.93 -23.09
CA ALA A 366 -18.54 3.05 -23.99
C ALA A 366 -19.79 3.89 -24.13
N ILE A 367 -19.87 5.00 -23.38
CA ILE A 367 -20.96 5.98 -23.46
C ILE A 367 -20.98 6.62 -24.83
N ARG A 368 -19.78 6.91 -25.37
CA ARG A 368 -19.51 7.41 -26.71
C ARG A 368 -18.20 6.76 -27.18
N SER A 369 -17.86 6.97 -28.45
CA SER A 369 -16.59 6.46 -29.02
C SER A 369 -15.33 6.98 -28.32
N ASP A 370 -15.43 8.16 -27.69
CA ASP A 370 -14.36 8.84 -26.98
C ASP A 370 -14.50 8.78 -25.44
N LEU A 371 -15.62 8.28 -24.88
CA LEU A 371 -15.91 8.33 -23.46
C LEU A 371 -16.35 6.96 -22.94
N THR A 372 -15.58 6.40 -22.00
CA THR A 372 -15.84 5.09 -21.39
C THR A 372 -15.99 5.22 -19.88
N LEU A 373 -17.06 4.64 -19.34
CA LEU A 373 -17.29 4.46 -17.91
C LEU A 373 -16.90 3.03 -17.51
N GLY A 374 -16.15 2.89 -16.45
CA GLY A 374 -15.80 1.60 -15.86
C GLY A 374 -16.30 1.47 -14.42
N VAL A 375 -16.74 0.28 -14.05
CA VAL A 375 -17.10 -0.11 -12.68
C VAL A 375 -16.44 -1.44 -12.39
N ALA A 376 -15.81 -1.57 -11.22
CA ALA A 376 -15.18 -2.81 -10.82
C ALA A 376 -15.35 -3.06 -9.32
N TYR A 377 -15.35 -4.35 -8.97
CA TYR A 377 -15.36 -4.86 -7.61
C TYR A 377 -14.26 -5.90 -7.45
N GLU A 378 -13.55 -5.83 -6.33
CA GLU A 378 -12.59 -6.87 -5.92
C GLU A 378 -12.82 -7.23 -4.46
N PHE A 379 -12.77 -8.52 -4.17
CA PHE A 379 -12.76 -9.07 -2.83
C PHE A 379 -11.40 -9.70 -2.56
N MET A 380 -10.69 -9.20 -1.54
CA MET A 380 -9.43 -9.76 -1.06
C MET A 380 -9.67 -10.47 0.26
N TRP A 381 -9.35 -11.76 0.30
CA TRP A 381 -9.50 -12.60 1.47
C TRP A 381 -8.14 -12.97 2.05
N ASN A 382 -7.96 -12.63 3.33
CA ASN A 382 -6.75 -12.88 4.10
C ASN A 382 -6.91 -14.03 5.11
N GLY A 383 -8.15 -14.46 5.37
CA GLY A 383 -8.43 -15.56 6.31
C GLY A 383 -8.18 -15.18 7.76
N ASP A 384 -7.77 -16.18 8.54
CA ASP A 384 -7.49 -16.01 9.97
C ASP A 384 -6.02 -15.66 10.20
N MET A 385 -5.79 -14.64 11.03
CA MET A 385 -4.45 -14.13 11.35
C MET A 385 -4.18 -14.19 12.85
N SER A 386 -3.53 -15.25 13.30
CA SER A 386 -3.10 -15.39 14.70
C SER A 386 -1.98 -14.42 15.04
N VAL A 387 -2.02 -13.87 16.25
CA VAL A 387 -1.00 -13.00 16.83
C VAL A 387 -0.62 -13.52 18.21
N ASN A 388 0.68 -13.51 18.51
CA ASN A 388 1.23 -13.78 19.82
C ASN A 388 2.44 -12.88 20.06
N GLN A 389 2.23 -11.76 20.72
CA GLN A 389 3.21 -10.69 20.84
C GLN A 389 3.38 -10.28 22.31
N SER A 390 4.63 -10.12 22.76
CA SER A 390 4.96 -9.66 24.10
C SER A 390 6.08 -8.63 24.07
N ARG A 391 5.92 -7.53 24.82
CA ARG A 391 6.93 -6.48 25.03
C ARG A 391 7.23 -6.25 26.50
N GLY A 392 7.32 -7.33 27.26
CA GLY A 392 7.63 -7.27 28.69
C GLY A 392 6.44 -6.84 29.55
N THR A 393 6.73 -6.47 30.80
CA THR A 393 5.69 -6.20 31.82
C THR A 393 4.89 -4.92 31.56
N GLU A 394 5.47 -3.97 30.89
CA GLU A 394 4.91 -2.62 30.73
C GLU A 394 3.85 -2.54 29.62
N ALA A 395 4.10 -3.19 28.50
CA ALA A 395 3.15 -3.30 27.39
C ALA A 395 2.34 -4.61 27.44
N GLY A 396 2.77 -5.57 28.26
CA GLY A 396 2.13 -6.86 28.45
C GLY A 396 2.25 -7.79 27.25
N THR A 397 1.41 -8.83 27.26
CA THR A 397 1.26 -9.81 26.18
C THR A 397 -0.10 -9.64 25.53
N VAL A 398 -0.14 -9.62 24.20
CA VAL A 398 -1.37 -9.65 23.38
C VAL A 398 -1.34 -10.91 22.54
N THR A 399 -2.31 -11.78 22.76
CA THR A 399 -2.46 -13.02 21.99
C THR A 399 -3.92 -13.21 21.60
N GLY A 400 -4.15 -13.66 20.39
CA GLY A 400 -5.49 -13.81 19.80
C GLY A 400 -5.42 -13.99 18.29
N ALA A 401 -6.48 -13.61 17.61
CA ALA A 401 -6.54 -13.66 16.16
C ALA A 401 -7.48 -12.61 15.57
N TYR A 402 -7.21 -12.18 14.33
CA TYR A 402 -8.20 -11.57 13.46
C TYR A 402 -8.88 -12.70 12.69
N HIS A 403 -10.22 -12.75 12.72
CA HIS A 403 -10.97 -13.80 12.08
C HIS A 403 -11.59 -13.35 10.77
N ASN A 404 -11.44 -14.18 9.71
CA ASN A 404 -11.98 -13.90 8.37
C ASN A 404 -11.61 -12.50 7.87
N ALA A 405 -10.38 -12.07 8.11
CA ALA A 405 -9.89 -10.79 7.66
C ALA A 405 -10.03 -10.66 6.13
N SER A 406 -10.58 -9.54 5.70
CA SER A 406 -10.90 -9.35 4.28
C SER A 406 -11.04 -7.87 3.93
N PHE A 407 -10.89 -7.57 2.63
CA PHE A 407 -11.09 -6.25 2.09
C PHE A 407 -11.98 -6.31 0.84
N SER A 408 -12.87 -5.34 0.73
CA SER A 408 -13.74 -5.17 -0.43
C SER A 408 -13.42 -3.83 -1.09
N PHE A 409 -13.13 -3.85 -2.37
CA PHE A 409 -12.84 -2.66 -3.16
C PHE A 409 -13.94 -2.44 -4.19
N VAL A 410 -14.39 -1.20 -4.31
CA VAL A 410 -15.29 -0.76 -5.38
C VAL A 410 -14.63 0.41 -6.09
N ALA A 411 -14.50 0.34 -7.40
CA ALA A 411 -13.97 1.43 -8.20
C ALA A 411 -14.95 1.88 -9.28
N LEU A 412 -14.96 3.18 -9.50
CA LEU A 412 -15.63 3.86 -10.61
C LEU A 412 -14.57 4.67 -11.37
N ASN A 413 -14.49 4.52 -12.68
CA ASN A 413 -13.57 5.30 -13.50
C ASN A 413 -14.25 5.84 -14.76
N LEU A 414 -13.74 6.98 -15.21
CA LEU A 414 -14.17 7.63 -16.44
C LEU A 414 -12.93 7.94 -17.28
N SER A 415 -12.89 7.41 -18.49
CA SER A 415 -11.80 7.60 -19.45
C SER A 415 -12.30 8.38 -20.67
N TRP A 416 -11.61 9.46 -20.98
CA TRP A 416 -11.89 10.30 -22.15
C TRP A 416 -10.69 10.33 -23.11
N LYS A 417 -10.96 10.06 -24.38
CA LYS A 417 -10.01 10.09 -25.49
C LYS A 417 -10.20 11.37 -26.31
N TYR A 418 -9.09 12.03 -26.69
CA TYR A 418 -9.14 13.30 -27.44
C TYR A 418 -8.01 13.41 -28.47
#